data_d586c075add0a69df18f39e31a5fb42f
#
_entry.id   d586c075add0a69df18f39e31a5fb42f
#
_cell.length_a   1.000
_cell.length_b   1.000
_cell.length_c   1.000
_cell.angle_alpha   90.00
_cell.angle_beta   90.00
_cell.angle_gamma   90.00
#
_symmetry.space_group_name_H-M   'P 1'
#
loop_
_entity.id
_entity.type
_entity.pdbx_description
1 polymer ?
#
loop_
_entity_poly.entity_id
_entity_poly.type
_entity_poly.pdbx_seq_one_letter_code
_entity_poly.pdbx_strand_id
1 'polypeptide(L)'
;MTIHYEELNGKNFNTYSLDHFVRHQRVIECWRNVDGQWKLIPIEFEENWTVEQCQKIAADVALHMGNDQTAIGAFDGEEVIGFITVSHNIFGNTAKYVELVCFQVSEPYRGKKIGKTLFYKACEEAKRLGADKLYISAHSSKESQAAYKAIGCVHACLLYTSPSPR
;
A
#
# COMPACT_ATOMS: atom_id res chain seq x y z
N MET A 1 -16.33 -13.66 11.84
CA MET A 1 -15.21 -12.73 11.59
C MET A 1 -15.70 -11.31 11.72
N THR A 2 -15.12 -10.56 12.63
CA THR A 2 -15.48 -9.17 12.85
C THR A 2 -14.28 -8.32 12.55
N ILE A 3 -14.36 -7.52 11.47
CA ILE A 3 -13.25 -6.67 11.04
C ILE A 3 -13.49 -5.25 11.55
N HIS A 4 -12.49 -4.68 12.19
CA HIS A 4 -12.53 -3.29 12.58
C HIS A 4 -11.25 -2.58 12.12
N TYR A 5 -11.27 -1.26 12.05
CA TYR A 5 -10.20 -0.45 11.52
C TYR A 5 -9.76 0.57 12.55
N GLU A 6 -8.47 0.69 12.77
CA GLU A 6 -7.90 1.63 13.74
C GLU A 6 -6.60 2.19 13.21
N GLU A 7 -6.28 3.41 13.63
CA GLU A 7 -4.95 3.93 13.39
C GLU A 7 -3.95 3.11 14.21
N LEU A 8 -2.85 2.71 13.59
CA LEU A 8 -1.80 1.95 14.25
C LEU A 8 -0.98 2.85 15.16
N ASN A 9 -0.70 2.37 16.36
CA ASN A 9 0.06 3.08 17.37
C ASN A 9 0.77 2.07 18.29
N GLY A 10 1.54 2.55 19.25
CA GLY A 10 2.32 1.68 20.12
C GLY A 10 1.51 0.76 21.03
N LYS A 11 0.19 0.96 21.12
CA LYS A 11 -0.68 0.10 21.95
C LYS A 11 -1.25 -1.07 21.17
N ASN A 12 -1.44 -0.92 19.87
CA ASN A 12 -2.06 -1.95 19.05
C ASN A 12 -1.16 -2.54 17.97
N PHE A 13 0.09 -2.10 17.89
CA PHE A 13 1.01 -2.56 16.85
C PHE A 13 2.46 -2.56 17.36
N ASN A 14 3.21 -3.61 17.04
CA ASN A 14 4.64 -3.73 17.35
C ASN A 14 5.34 -4.59 16.29
N THR A 15 6.63 -4.82 16.47
CA THR A 15 7.47 -5.57 15.52
C THR A 15 6.95 -6.97 15.22
N TYR A 16 6.20 -7.58 16.14
CA TYR A 16 5.70 -8.94 15.98
C TYR A 16 4.27 -9.02 15.45
N SER A 17 3.63 -7.88 15.25
CA SER A 17 2.22 -7.83 14.85
C SER A 17 1.93 -8.46 13.49
N LEU A 18 2.93 -8.62 12.64
CA LEU A 18 2.78 -9.21 11.31
C LEU A 18 3.34 -10.65 11.22
N ASP A 19 3.68 -11.27 12.34
CA ASP A 19 4.32 -12.59 12.32
C ASP A 19 3.47 -13.67 11.62
N HIS A 20 2.16 -13.57 11.67
CA HIS A 20 1.25 -14.49 11.01
C HIS A 20 0.61 -13.94 9.74
N PHE A 21 1.10 -12.79 9.30
CA PHE A 21 0.60 -12.16 8.07
C PHE A 21 1.04 -12.98 6.86
N VAL A 22 0.11 -13.29 5.97
CA VAL A 22 0.40 -14.09 4.78
C VAL A 22 0.45 -13.16 3.57
N ARG A 23 1.64 -12.93 3.06
CA ARG A 23 1.85 -12.16 1.86
C ARG A 23 2.50 -13.10 0.83
N HIS A 24 1.65 -13.78 0.07
CA HIS A 24 2.06 -14.67 -1.00
C HIS A 24 1.44 -14.21 -2.30
N GLN A 25 2.24 -14.07 -3.34
CA GLN A 25 1.77 -13.69 -4.66
C GLN A 25 2.61 -14.40 -5.72
N ARG A 26 1.92 -15.11 -6.61
CA ARG A 26 2.55 -15.65 -7.81
C ARG A 26 2.33 -14.67 -8.94
N VAL A 27 3.41 -14.22 -9.55
CA VAL A 27 3.36 -13.27 -10.65
C VAL A 27 3.81 -13.98 -11.91
N ILE A 28 2.97 -13.95 -12.95
CA ILE A 28 3.27 -14.60 -14.23
C ILE A 28 3.40 -13.59 -15.37
N GLU A 29 2.84 -12.40 -15.20
CA GLU A 29 2.93 -11.34 -16.20
C GLU A 29 3.12 -10.00 -15.53
N CYS A 30 3.95 -9.16 -16.10
CA CYS A 30 4.15 -7.79 -15.61
C CYS A 30 4.04 -6.81 -16.76
N TRP A 31 3.53 -5.63 -16.44
CA TRP A 31 3.50 -4.51 -17.38
C TRP A 31 4.90 -3.93 -17.53
N ARG A 32 5.34 -3.75 -18.78
CA ARG A 32 6.63 -3.13 -19.09
C ARG A 32 6.44 -2.13 -20.23
N ASN A 33 7.16 -1.03 -20.16
CA ASN A 33 7.20 -0.08 -21.26
C ASN A 33 8.28 -0.54 -22.24
N VAL A 34 7.85 -0.94 -23.43
CA VAL A 34 8.74 -1.42 -24.51
C VAL A 34 8.57 -0.48 -25.68
N ASP A 35 9.62 0.29 -26.00
CA ASP A 35 9.61 1.26 -27.10
C ASP A 35 8.42 2.24 -27.02
N GLY A 36 8.13 2.72 -25.82
CA GLY A 36 7.06 3.68 -25.59
C GLY A 36 5.68 3.07 -25.46
N GLN A 37 5.55 1.76 -25.54
CA GLN A 37 4.27 1.07 -25.42
C GLN A 37 4.24 0.18 -24.17
N TRP A 38 3.14 0.22 -23.44
CA TRP A 38 2.94 -0.66 -22.30
C TRP A 38 2.47 -2.04 -22.77
N LYS A 39 3.23 -3.08 -22.44
CA LYS A 39 2.94 -4.46 -22.83
C LYS A 39 3.03 -5.37 -21.63
N LEU A 40 2.19 -6.42 -21.63
CA LEU A 40 2.31 -7.51 -20.67
C LEU A 40 3.43 -8.44 -21.12
N ILE A 41 4.44 -8.58 -20.29
CA ILE A 41 5.59 -9.44 -20.56
C ILE A 41 5.52 -10.66 -19.64
N PRO A 42 5.69 -11.89 -20.20
CA PRO A 42 5.72 -13.09 -19.35
C PRO A 42 6.93 -13.08 -18.44
N ILE A 43 6.67 -13.00 -17.15
CA ILE A 43 7.68 -13.08 -16.10
C ILE A 43 7.06 -13.90 -14.99
N GLU A 44 7.67 -15.01 -14.64
CA GLU A 44 7.15 -15.88 -13.59
C GLU A 44 8.04 -15.79 -12.35
N PHE A 45 7.44 -15.41 -11.23
CA PHE A 45 8.11 -15.43 -9.94
C PHE A 45 7.07 -15.47 -8.81
N GLU A 46 7.52 -15.86 -7.63
CA GLU A 46 6.70 -15.86 -6.44
C GLU A 46 7.28 -14.87 -5.44
N GLU A 47 6.38 -14.14 -4.78
CA GLU A 47 6.73 -13.25 -3.68
C GLU A 47 6.08 -13.77 -2.41
N ASN A 48 6.91 -14.04 -1.40
CA ASN A 48 6.46 -14.48 -0.09
C ASN A 48 7.19 -13.68 0.97
N TRP A 49 6.47 -13.24 1.99
CA TRP A 49 7.12 -12.67 3.15
C TRP A 49 7.44 -13.78 4.14
N THR A 50 8.71 -13.91 4.49
CA THR A 50 9.14 -14.75 5.61
C THR A 50 8.80 -14.04 6.92
N VAL A 51 8.84 -14.76 8.04
CA VAL A 51 8.64 -14.15 9.36
C VAL A 51 9.63 -13.01 9.59
N GLU A 52 10.87 -13.19 9.16
CA GLU A 52 11.89 -12.15 9.29
C GLU A 52 11.56 -10.90 8.49
N GLN A 53 11.04 -11.07 7.27
CA GLN A 53 10.60 -9.96 6.45
C GLN A 53 9.39 -9.26 7.06
N CYS A 54 8.44 -10.02 7.59
CA CYS A 54 7.29 -9.45 8.30
C CYS A 54 7.73 -8.60 9.48
N GLN A 55 8.70 -9.07 10.26
CA GLN A 55 9.21 -8.32 11.40
C GLN A 55 9.94 -7.06 10.96
N LYS A 56 10.67 -7.12 9.87
CA LYS A 56 11.37 -5.96 9.32
C LYS A 56 10.38 -4.89 8.86
N ILE A 57 9.33 -5.31 8.16
CA ILE A 57 8.29 -4.39 7.70
C ILE A 57 7.52 -3.81 8.88
N ALA A 58 7.18 -4.64 9.87
CA ALA A 58 6.50 -4.18 11.07
C ALA A 58 7.35 -3.17 11.86
N ALA A 59 8.65 -3.41 11.95
CA ALA A 59 9.56 -2.48 12.61
C ALA A 59 9.60 -1.13 11.87
N ASP A 60 9.61 -1.16 10.55
CA ASP A 60 9.60 0.05 9.73
C ASP A 60 8.30 0.84 9.92
N VAL A 61 7.17 0.15 9.89
CA VAL A 61 5.87 0.78 10.15
C VAL A 61 5.84 1.39 11.54
N ALA A 62 6.30 0.65 12.55
CA ALA A 62 6.32 1.12 13.94
C ALA A 62 7.22 2.35 14.12
N LEU A 63 8.30 2.43 13.36
CA LEU A 63 9.23 3.57 13.42
C LEU A 63 8.58 4.86 12.91
N HIS A 64 7.79 4.76 11.85
CA HIS A 64 7.24 5.93 11.17
C HIS A 64 5.81 6.30 11.59
N MET A 65 5.03 5.34 12.09
CA MET A 65 3.63 5.61 12.46
C MET A 65 3.55 6.65 13.58
N GLY A 66 2.62 7.62 13.41
CA GLY A 66 2.45 8.69 14.37
C GLY A 66 3.60 9.69 14.40
N ASN A 67 4.57 9.56 13.50
CA ASN A 67 5.70 10.46 13.36
C ASN A 67 5.61 11.14 11.99
N ASP A 68 6.22 10.57 10.95
CA ASP A 68 6.19 11.13 9.59
C ASP A 68 5.28 10.36 8.64
N GLN A 69 4.57 9.37 9.14
CA GLN A 69 3.55 8.62 8.40
C GLN A 69 2.34 8.34 9.28
N THR A 70 1.18 8.19 8.64
CA THR A 70 -0.01 7.66 9.29
C THR A 70 -0.19 6.22 8.83
N ALA A 71 -0.34 5.31 9.76
CA ALA A 71 -0.60 3.90 9.48
C ALA A 71 -1.99 3.54 9.96
N ILE A 72 -2.76 2.88 9.11
CA ILE A 72 -4.12 2.45 9.43
C ILE A 72 -4.17 0.94 9.27
N GLY A 73 -4.69 0.25 10.27
CA GLY A 73 -4.78 -1.19 10.29
C GLY A 73 -6.21 -1.71 10.21
N ALA A 74 -6.35 -2.87 9.60
CA ALA A 74 -7.56 -3.68 9.65
C ALA A 74 -7.29 -4.85 10.59
N PHE A 75 -8.19 -5.09 11.51
CA PHE A 75 -8.03 -6.08 12.57
C PHE A 75 -9.15 -7.12 12.52
N ASP A 76 -8.79 -8.37 12.74
CA ASP A 76 -9.71 -9.44 13.08
C ASP A 76 -9.43 -9.77 14.54
N GLY A 77 -10.31 -9.30 15.44
CA GLY A 77 -9.97 -9.31 16.86
C GLY A 77 -8.79 -8.41 17.16
N GLU A 78 -7.72 -8.98 17.69
CA GLU A 78 -6.47 -8.24 17.96
C GLU A 78 -5.43 -8.43 16.87
N GLU A 79 -5.73 -9.26 15.88
CA GLU A 79 -4.81 -9.63 14.82
C GLU A 79 -4.85 -8.63 13.66
N VAL A 80 -3.70 -8.09 13.28
CA VAL A 80 -3.59 -7.21 12.11
C VAL A 80 -3.65 -8.06 10.85
N ILE A 81 -4.68 -7.85 10.03
CA ILE A 81 -4.88 -8.62 8.80
C ILE A 81 -4.78 -7.75 7.55
N GLY A 82 -4.55 -6.48 7.70
CA GLY A 82 -4.32 -5.56 6.61
C GLY A 82 -3.80 -4.23 7.15
N PHE A 83 -3.09 -3.48 6.33
CA PHE A 83 -2.63 -2.15 6.74
C PHE A 83 -2.29 -1.29 5.53
N ILE A 84 -2.32 0.01 5.74
CA ILE A 84 -1.94 0.99 4.73
C ILE A 84 -1.23 2.14 5.42
N THR A 85 -0.17 2.66 4.80
CA THR A 85 0.58 3.78 5.35
C THR A 85 0.67 4.92 4.35
N VAL A 86 0.55 6.14 4.88
CA VAL A 86 0.56 7.37 4.07
C VAL A 86 1.63 8.30 4.63
N SER A 87 2.49 8.79 3.76
CA SER A 87 3.54 9.75 4.13
C SER A 87 2.92 11.13 4.43
N HIS A 88 3.50 11.85 5.40
CA HIS A 88 3.11 13.23 5.68
C HIS A 88 3.83 14.24 4.79
N ASN A 89 4.76 13.79 3.97
CA ASN A 89 5.53 14.68 3.10
C ASN A 89 4.73 15.06 1.85
N ILE A 90 4.35 16.33 1.76
CA ILE A 90 3.60 16.84 0.61
C ILE A 90 4.59 17.25 -0.48
N PHE A 91 4.33 16.84 -1.71
CA PHE A 91 5.17 17.18 -2.86
C PHE A 91 4.31 17.42 -4.11
N GLY A 92 4.93 17.95 -5.16
CA GLY A 92 4.29 18.20 -6.45
C GLY A 92 4.18 19.69 -6.77
N ASN A 93 4.21 20.02 -8.06
CA ASN A 93 4.18 21.39 -8.55
C ASN A 93 2.78 21.88 -8.92
N THR A 94 2.01 21.05 -9.63
CA THR A 94 0.68 21.42 -10.10
C THR A 94 -0.43 20.96 -9.18
N ALA A 95 -0.18 19.91 -8.41
CA ALA A 95 -1.09 19.40 -7.40
C ALA A 95 -0.27 18.97 -6.20
N LYS A 96 -0.90 18.93 -5.04
CA LYS A 96 -0.25 18.47 -3.82
C LYS A 96 -0.49 16.98 -3.64
N TYR A 97 0.60 16.23 -3.56
CA TYR A 97 0.57 14.77 -3.40
C TYR A 97 1.12 14.38 -2.05
N VAL A 98 0.59 13.29 -1.52
CA VAL A 98 1.28 12.50 -0.49
C VAL A 98 1.40 11.08 -1.01
N GLU A 99 2.43 10.36 -0.58
CA GLU A 99 2.69 9.00 -1.05
C GLU A 99 1.99 7.97 -0.17
N LEU A 100 1.36 7.00 -0.82
CA LEU A 100 0.95 5.75 -0.20
C LEU A 100 2.22 4.88 -0.15
N VAL A 101 2.74 4.64 1.05
CA VAL A 101 4.05 4.00 1.22
C VAL A 101 3.93 2.48 1.20
N CYS A 102 2.96 1.94 1.92
CA CYS A 102 2.76 0.50 2.00
C CYS A 102 1.27 0.19 2.09
N PHE A 103 0.86 -0.90 1.44
CA PHE A 103 -0.55 -1.29 1.41
C PHE A 103 -0.62 -2.79 1.18
N GLN A 104 -1.08 -3.53 2.19
CA GLN A 104 -1.17 -4.98 2.11
C GLN A 104 -2.41 -5.49 2.85
N VAL A 105 -2.97 -6.58 2.32
CA VAL A 105 -4.03 -7.36 2.99
C VAL A 105 -3.54 -8.79 3.03
N SER A 106 -3.62 -9.43 4.20
CA SER A 106 -3.19 -10.81 4.37
C SER A 106 -4.02 -11.73 3.47
N GLU A 107 -3.38 -12.70 2.83
CA GLU A 107 -3.99 -13.51 1.76
C GLU A 107 -5.35 -14.10 2.12
N PRO A 108 -5.54 -14.74 3.31
CA PRO A 108 -6.83 -15.33 3.66
C PRO A 108 -7.98 -14.32 3.74
N TYR A 109 -7.66 -13.04 3.80
CA TYR A 109 -8.65 -11.95 3.95
C TYR A 109 -8.87 -11.16 2.67
N ARG A 110 -8.22 -11.55 1.58
CA ARG A 110 -8.40 -10.88 0.28
C ARG A 110 -9.79 -11.19 -0.29
N GLY A 111 -10.28 -10.29 -1.14
CA GLY A 111 -11.59 -10.43 -1.75
C GLY A 111 -12.78 -10.11 -0.85
N LYS A 112 -12.53 -9.51 0.32
CA LYS A 112 -13.57 -9.16 1.30
C LYS A 112 -13.74 -7.65 1.47
N LYS A 113 -13.25 -6.87 0.49
CA LYS A 113 -13.34 -5.40 0.45
C LYS A 113 -12.54 -4.69 1.56
N ILE A 114 -11.66 -5.39 2.25
CA ILE A 114 -10.83 -4.81 3.30
C ILE A 114 -9.85 -3.81 2.69
N GLY A 115 -9.22 -4.18 1.58
CA GLY A 115 -8.31 -3.28 0.87
C GLY A 115 -8.99 -2.01 0.40
N LYS A 116 -10.20 -2.12 -0.13
CA LYS A 116 -10.97 -0.98 -0.59
C LYS A 116 -11.27 -0.01 0.57
N THR A 117 -11.65 -0.53 1.71
CA THR A 117 -11.93 0.27 2.90
C THR A 117 -10.66 0.97 3.39
N LEU A 118 -9.55 0.25 3.47
CA LEU A 118 -8.26 0.83 3.85
C LEU A 118 -7.86 1.94 2.88
N PHE A 119 -8.05 1.72 1.59
CA PHE A 119 -7.70 2.71 0.57
C PHE A 119 -8.51 3.99 0.73
N TYR A 120 -9.82 3.87 0.96
CA TYR A 120 -10.66 5.06 1.19
C TYR A 120 -10.24 5.82 2.44
N LYS A 121 -9.85 5.10 3.49
CA LYS A 121 -9.35 5.75 4.70
C LYS A 121 -8.02 6.48 4.44
N ALA A 122 -7.17 5.93 3.59
CA ALA A 122 -5.94 6.60 3.18
C ALA A 122 -6.24 7.87 2.38
N CYS A 123 -7.24 7.84 1.50
CA CYS A 123 -7.68 9.03 0.77
C CYS A 123 -8.20 10.12 1.70
N GLU A 124 -8.96 9.74 2.72
CA GLU A 124 -9.44 10.70 3.72
C GLU A 124 -8.26 11.30 4.50
N GLU A 125 -7.28 10.49 4.85
CA GLU A 125 -6.10 10.96 5.55
C GLU A 125 -5.27 11.92 4.67
N ALA A 126 -5.13 11.61 3.38
CA ALA A 126 -4.44 12.49 2.44
C ALA A 126 -5.10 13.88 2.41
N LYS A 127 -6.43 13.91 2.39
CA LYS A 127 -7.18 15.18 2.44
C LYS A 127 -6.93 15.92 3.76
N ARG A 128 -6.95 15.20 4.86
CA ARG A 128 -6.70 15.80 6.19
C ARG A 128 -5.30 16.42 6.26
N LEU A 129 -4.33 15.81 5.60
CA LEU A 129 -2.95 16.31 5.54
C LEU A 129 -2.80 17.51 4.60
N GLY A 130 -3.82 17.84 3.82
CA GLY A 130 -3.79 18.94 2.88
C GLY A 130 -3.38 18.59 1.47
N ALA A 131 -3.33 17.29 1.14
CA ALA A 131 -3.01 16.84 -0.20
C ALA A 131 -4.25 16.81 -1.09
N ASP A 132 -4.03 17.02 -2.38
CA ASP A 132 -5.08 16.93 -3.40
C ASP A 132 -5.17 15.51 -3.94
N LYS A 133 -4.07 14.76 -3.95
CA LYS A 133 -3.97 13.45 -4.58
C LYS A 133 -3.06 12.53 -3.79
N LEU A 134 -3.30 11.24 -3.96
CA LEU A 134 -2.48 10.18 -3.38
C LEU A 134 -1.61 9.58 -4.49
N TYR A 135 -0.29 9.60 -4.30
CA TYR A 135 0.65 9.03 -5.26
C TYR A 135 0.98 7.59 -4.85
N ILE A 136 0.89 6.67 -5.81
CA ILE A 136 1.13 5.26 -5.58
C ILE A 136 2.21 4.77 -6.53
N SER A 137 3.28 4.20 -5.96
CA SER A 137 4.29 3.49 -6.72
C SER A 137 3.93 2.01 -6.68
N ALA A 138 3.00 1.62 -7.56
CA ALA A 138 2.43 0.28 -7.55
C ALA A 138 3.37 -0.75 -8.17
N HIS A 139 3.27 -1.99 -7.68
CA HIS A 139 3.96 -3.12 -8.29
C HIS A 139 3.50 -3.28 -9.74
N SER A 140 4.41 -3.65 -10.63
CA SER A 140 4.12 -3.76 -12.06
C SER A 140 3.41 -5.06 -12.46
N SER A 141 3.09 -5.93 -11.52
CA SER A 141 2.36 -7.16 -11.81
C SER A 141 0.97 -6.86 -12.36
N LYS A 142 0.47 -7.76 -13.20
CA LYS A 142 -0.87 -7.65 -13.77
C LYS A 142 -1.93 -7.48 -12.67
N GLU A 143 -1.80 -8.27 -11.59
CA GLU A 143 -2.75 -8.28 -10.49
C GLU A 143 -2.76 -6.96 -9.72
N SER A 144 -1.59 -6.41 -9.41
CA SER A 144 -1.49 -5.13 -8.69
C SER A 144 -2.04 -3.98 -9.52
N GLN A 145 -1.71 -3.93 -10.80
CA GLN A 145 -2.20 -2.88 -11.70
C GLN A 145 -3.72 -2.96 -11.84
N ALA A 146 -4.28 -4.17 -11.98
CA ALA A 146 -5.72 -4.36 -12.07
C ALA A 146 -6.43 -3.94 -10.78
N ALA A 147 -5.86 -4.27 -9.62
CA ALA A 147 -6.43 -3.91 -8.33
C ALA A 147 -6.52 -2.39 -8.15
N TYR A 148 -5.45 -1.67 -8.44
CA TYR A 148 -5.46 -0.21 -8.32
C TYR A 148 -6.39 0.44 -9.32
N LYS A 149 -6.44 -0.07 -10.55
CA LYS A 149 -7.36 0.44 -11.57
C LYS A 149 -8.82 0.24 -11.14
N ALA A 150 -9.12 -0.90 -10.53
CA ALA A 150 -10.48 -1.22 -10.09
C ALA A 150 -10.98 -0.27 -9.01
N ILE A 151 -10.11 0.31 -8.19
CA ILE A 151 -10.50 1.29 -7.16
C ILE A 151 -10.37 2.73 -7.64
N GLY A 152 -10.16 2.94 -8.93
CA GLY A 152 -10.22 4.26 -9.54
C GLY A 152 -8.89 4.97 -9.76
N CYS A 153 -7.78 4.27 -9.58
CA CYS A 153 -6.47 4.87 -9.84
C CYS A 153 -6.22 5.03 -11.33
N VAL A 154 -5.49 6.07 -11.68
CA VAL A 154 -5.08 6.34 -13.07
C VAL A 154 -3.57 6.47 -13.13
N HIS A 155 -3.00 6.27 -14.29
CA HIS A 155 -1.56 6.43 -14.48
C HIS A 155 -1.12 7.86 -14.22
N ALA A 156 -0.06 8.02 -13.45
CA ALA A 156 0.51 9.32 -13.15
C ALA A 156 1.51 9.72 -14.23
N CYS A 157 1.06 9.76 -15.48
CA CYS A 157 1.92 10.06 -16.61
C CYS A 157 2.50 11.48 -16.58
N LEU A 158 2.01 12.32 -15.69
CA LEU A 158 2.49 13.69 -15.53
C LEU A 158 3.67 13.83 -14.56
N LEU A 159 4.27 12.73 -14.16
CA LEU A 159 5.40 12.75 -13.25
C LEU A 159 6.63 13.46 -13.83
N TYR A 160 6.66 13.65 -15.13
CA TYR A 160 7.71 14.42 -15.76
C TYR A 160 7.73 15.89 -15.34
N THR A 161 6.58 16.40 -14.92
CA THR A 161 6.43 17.81 -14.58
C THR A 161 6.65 18.10 -13.11
N SER A 162 6.86 17.07 -12.31
CA SER A 162 7.13 17.22 -10.89
C SER A 162 8.28 16.31 -10.48
N PRO A 163 9.07 16.74 -9.49
CA PRO A 163 10.11 15.85 -8.97
C PRO A 163 9.44 14.63 -8.37
N SER A 164 9.64 13.49 -9.00
CA SER A 164 9.08 12.25 -8.53
C SER A 164 10.01 11.62 -7.51
N PRO A 165 9.49 11.10 -6.40
CA PRO A 165 10.31 10.34 -5.47
C PRO A 165 10.68 8.95 -6.00
N ARG A 166 10.19 8.58 -7.13
CA ARG A 166 10.46 7.26 -7.72
C ARG A 166 11.07 7.41 -9.07
#